data_cbd52b62dd87204efbc89adf240ebd37
#
_entry.id   cbd52b62dd87204efbc89adf240ebd37
#
_cell.length_a   1.000
_cell.length_b   1.000
_cell.length_c   1.000
_cell.angle_alpha   90.00
_cell.angle_beta   90.00
_cell.angle_gamma   90.00
#
_symmetry.space_group_name_H-M   'P 1'
#
loop_
_entity.id
_entity.type
_entity.pdbx_description
1 polymer ?
#
loop_
_entity_poly.entity_id
_entity_poly.type
_entity_poly.pdbx_seq_one_letter_code
_entity_poly.pdbx_strand_id
1 'polypeptide(L)'
;MNQPNRVSSSLHTAVTEKLPEAMPPKADNMSLSRTLLHVAWMAILLGLIVETLILIVAASFGSVLAAKPLLADLTQKVSWSVIVCMGLALARGATRLFAATAQTVLVGLAGLLTAPAAFAVARSLHEGVQEALFIKIFQGGTGSPVLLALIKGVEYGCLGALLMWVGRQVWGRALAHAGAGLVIGIVFGALLIGVMAWGAISPMSVGTIISRALNEIINPVGCSLTLYSAEILGRAQSVSGDPDD
;
A
#
# COMPACT_ATOMS: atom_id res chain seq x y z
N MET A 1 46.58 52.52 58.97
CA MET A 1 46.13 53.17 57.75
C MET A 1 45.20 52.18 57.05
N ASN A 2 43.90 52.36 57.26
CA ASN A 2 42.88 51.46 56.74
C ASN A 2 42.20 52.09 55.55
N GLN A 3 42.15 51.43 54.42
CA GLN A 3 41.26 51.78 53.32
C GLN A 3 40.05 50.80 53.29
N PRO A 4 38.82 51.40 53.19
CA PRO A 4 37.62 50.55 53.15
C PRO A 4 37.33 50.10 51.71
N ASN A 5 37.04 48.79 51.63
CA ASN A 5 36.53 48.09 50.46
C ASN A 5 35.20 48.66 50.00
N ARG A 6 35.13 49.18 48.76
CA ARG A 6 33.90 49.45 48.07
C ARG A 6 33.37 48.17 47.41
N VAL A 7 32.36 47.62 47.98
CA VAL A 7 31.54 46.58 47.35
C VAL A 7 30.68 47.28 46.28
N SER A 8 31.02 47.03 45.04
CA SER A 8 30.27 47.49 43.90
C SER A 8 29.13 46.48 43.64
N SER A 9 27.95 46.90 43.94
CA SER A 9 26.69 46.24 43.56
C SER A 9 26.50 46.33 42.04
N SER A 10 26.88 45.33 41.31
CA SER A 10 26.49 45.20 39.89
C SER A 10 25.23 44.37 39.80
N LEU A 11 24.22 45.10 39.58
CA LEU A 11 22.85 44.78 39.24
C LEU A 11 22.69 43.62 38.27
N HIS A 12 21.69 42.85 38.64
CA HIS A 12 20.82 42.07 37.79
C HIS A 12 20.54 42.73 36.42
N THR A 13 21.18 42.23 35.40
CA THR A 13 20.62 42.27 34.05
C THR A 13 19.99 40.90 33.82
N ALA A 14 18.69 40.82 34.06
CA ALA A 14 17.90 39.69 33.66
C ALA A 14 17.93 39.61 32.15
N VAL A 15 18.81 38.76 31.63
CA VAL A 15 18.74 38.29 30.26
C VAL A 15 17.47 37.41 30.20
N THR A 16 16.41 38.04 29.73
CA THR A 16 15.23 37.31 29.27
C THR A 16 15.68 36.52 28.03
N GLU A 17 16.18 35.33 28.26
CA GLU A 17 16.46 34.37 27.20
C GLU A 17 15.12 34.03 26.57
N LYS A 18 14.84 34.71 25.45
CA LYS A 18 13.69 34.44 24.62
C LYS A 18 13.86 33.02 24.13
N LEU A 19 13.15 32.06 24.77
CA LEU A 19 13.07 30.67 24.26
C LEU A 19 12.76 30.79 22.76
N PRO A 20 13.51 30.09 21.92
CA PRO A 20 13.16 30.04 20.51
C PRO A 20 11.78 29.44 20.41
N GLU A 21 10.86 30.26 19.93
CA GLU A 21 9.51 29.86 19.60
C GLU A 21 9.60 28.69 18.66
N ALA A 22 9.28 27.48 19.15
CA ALA A 22 9.31 26.27 18.37
C ALA A 22 8.39 26.49 17.16
N MET A 23 9.00 26.78 16.00
CA MET A 23 8.26 26.88 14.75
C MET A 23 7.51 25.57 14.53
N PRO A 24 6.19 25.63 14.30
CA PRO A 24 5.42 24.41 14.06
C PRO A 24 5.95 23.70 12.81
N PRO A 25 5.98 22.37 12.80
CA PRO A 25 6.47 21.56 11.69
C PRO A 25 5.49 21.63 10.50
N LYS A 26 5.54 22.73 9.75
CA LYS A 26 4.62 22.99 8.63
C LYS A 26 5.06 22.34 7.32
N ALA A 27 6.35 22.06 7.17
CA ALA A 27 6.92 21.51 5.94
C ALA A 27 6.67 19.99 5.78
N ASP A 28 6.73 19.22 6.86
CA ASP A 28 6.64 17.76 6.80
C ASP A 28 5.24 17.24 6.45
N ASN A 29 4.19 17.93 6.89
CA ASN A 29 2.81 17.52 6.63
C ASN A 29 2.40 17.67 5.15
N MET A 30 2.95 18.67 4.46
CA MET A 30 2.63 18.92 3.05
C MET A 30 3.30 17.89 2.12
N SER A 31 4.49 17.42 2.46
CA SER A 31 5.20 16.38 1.72
C SER A 31 4.53 14.99 1.85
N LEU A 32 4.08 14.65 3.06
CA LEU A 32 3.35 13.40 3.32
C LEU A 32 2.02 13.37 2.57
N SER A 33 1.24 14.45 2.61
CA SER A 33 -0.04 14.54 1.91
C SER A 33 0.11 14.37 0.39
N ARG A 34 1.11 14.99 -0.24
CA ARG A 34 1.40 14.83 -1.66
C ARG A 34 1.80 13.39 -2.00
N THR A 35 2.63 12.76 -1.18
CA THR A 35 3.04 11.37 -1.36
C THR A 35 1.84 10.42 -1.27
N LEU A 36 0.96 10.61 -0.29
CA LEU A 36 -0.25 9.81 -0.14
C LEU A 36 -1.22 10.00 -1.31
N LEU A 37 -1.40 11.24 -1.77
CA LEU A 37 -2.23 11.53 -2.93
C LEU A 37 -1.67 10.84 -4.19
N HIS A 38 -0.35 10.87 -4.39
CA HIS A 38 0.30 10.16 -5.49
C HIS A 38 0.06 8.65 -5.40
N VAL A 39 0.24 8.05 -4.23
CA VAL A 39 -0.03 6.63 -4.01
C VAL A 39 -1.50 6.29 -4.30
N ALA A 40 -2.43 7.13 -3.86
CA ALA A 40 -3.86 6.92 -4.11
C ALA A 40 -4.17 6.92 -5.61
N TRP A 41 -3.66 7.91 -6.37
CA TRP A 41 -3.84 7.95 -7.82
C TRP A 41 -3.23 6.76 -8.54
N MET A 42 -2.01 6.37 -8.18
CA MET A 42 -1.35 5.19 -8.76
C MET A 42 -2.11 3.90 -8.43
N ALA A 43 -2.66 3.79 -7.23
CA ALA A 43 -3.46 2.63 -6.82
C ALA A 43 -4.81 2.57 -7.55
N ILE A 44 -5.46 3.71 -7.80
CA ILE A 44 -6.68 3.78 -8.64
C ILE A 44 -6.35 3.31 -10.07
N LEU A 45 -5.28 3.85 -10.67
CA LEU A 45 -4.83 3.43 -12.00
C LEU A 45 -4.50 1.93 -12.04
N LEU A 46 -3.87 1.39 -11.00
CA LEU A 46 -3.60 -0.03 -10.87
C LEU A 46 -4.91 -0.84 -10.90
N GLY A 47 -5.90 -0.47 -10.10
CA GLY A 47 -7.20 -1.14 -10.10
C GLY A 47 -7.89 -1.14 -11.47
N LEU A 48 -7.84 0.01 -12.18
CA LEU A 48 -8.35 0.14 -13.54
C LEU A 48 -7.61 -0.75 -14.55
N ILE A 49 -6.28 -0.79 -14.47
CA ILE A 49 -5.44 -1.62 -15.35
C ILE A 49 -5.75 -3.10 -15.13
N VAL A 50 -5.82 -3.54 -13.87
CA VAL A 50 -6.13 -4.93 -13.53
C VAL A 50 -7.49 -5.33 -14.09
N GLU A 51 -8.52 -4.51 -13.89
CA GLU A 51 -9.86 -4.80 -14.38
C GLU A 51 -9.88 -4.84 -15.92
N THR A 52 -9.25 -3.87 -16.57
CA THR A 52 -9.15 -3.84 -18.04
C THR A 52 -8.50 -5.11 -18.60
N LEU A 53 -7.42 -5.58 -17.99
CA LEU A 53 -6.74 -6.82 -18.41
C LEU A 53 -7.61 -8.06 -18.20
N ILE A 54 -8.34 -8.13 -17.10
CA ILE A 54 -9.30 -9.20 -16.84
C ILE A 54 -10.42 -9.20 -17.89
N LEU A 55 -10.93 -8.03 -18.27
CA LEU A 55 -11.94 -7.89 -19.30
C LEU A 55 -11.43 -8.33 -20.68
N ILE A 56 -10.20 -7.99 -21.05
CA ILE A 56 -9.57 -8.44 -22.29
C ILE A 56 -9.49 -9.98 -22.33
N VAL A 57 -9.07 -10.59 -21.20
CA VAL A 57 -9.03 -12.05 -21.10
C VAL A 57 -10.44 -12.63 -21.19
N ALA A 58 -11.40 -12.11 -20.42
CA ALA A 58 -12.78 -12.60 -20.45
C ALA A 58 -13.37 -12.52 -21.87
N ALA A 59 -13.17 -11.42 -22.59
CA ALA A 59 -13.59 -11.26 -23.98
C ALA A 59 -12.94 -12.29 -24.90
N SER A 60 -11.63 -12.57 -24.72
CA SER A 60 -10.87 -13.55 -25.51
C SER A 60 -11.39 -14.99 -25.34
N PHE A 61 -12.03 -15.29 -24.20
CA PHE A 61 -12.70 -16.57 -23.94
C PHE A 61 -14.20 -16.58 -24.23
N GLY A 62 -14.71 -15.56 -24.94
CA GLY A 62 -16.10 -15.48 -25.38
C GLY A 62 -17.10 -15.14 -24.28
N SER A 63 -16.65 -14.58 -23.16
CA SER A 63 -17.55 -14.14 -22.08
C SER A 63 -18.30 -12.88 -22.48
N VAL A 64 -19.62 -12.88 -22.25
CA VAL A 64 -20.46 -11.70 -22.48
C VAL A 64 -20.23 -10.68 -21.37
N LEU A 65 -19.77 -9.48 -21.75
CA LEU A 65 -19.51 -8.38 -20.82
C LEU A 65 -20.84 -7.69 -20.50
N ALA A 66 -21.25 -7.76 -19.24
CA ALA A 66 -22.39 -7.00 -18.73
C ALA A 66 -21.90 -5.79 -17.93
N ALA A 67 -22.43 -4.61 -18.19
CA ALA A 67 -21.98 -3.35 -17.56
C ALA A 67 -22.19 -3.32 -16.04
N LYS A 68 -23.28 -3.93 -15.54
CA LYS A 68 -23.57 -3.93 -14.10
C LYS A 68 -22.58 -4.71 -13.25
N PRO A 69 -22.25 -5.99 -13.55
CA PRO A 69 -21.20 -6.73 -12.83
C PRO A 69 -19.85 -6.02 -12.93
N LEU A 70 -19.51 -5.46 -14.08
CA LEU A 70 -18.27 -4.72 -14.29
C LEU A 70 -18.08 -3.58 -13.28
N LEU A 71 -19.14 -2.82 -12.97
CA LEU A 71 -19.04 -1.72 -12.01
C LEU A 71 -18.75 -2.24 -10.59
N ALA A 72 -19.35 -3.36 -10.19
CA ALA A 72 -19.08 -3.98 -8.90
C ALA A 72 -17.64 -4.51 -8.82
N ASP A 73 -17.16 -5.19 -9.86
CA ASP A 73 -15.80 -5.71 -9.94
C ASP A 73 -14.76 -4.58 -9.92
N LEU A 74 -14.99 -3.52 -10.69
CA LEU A 74 -14.13 -2.33 -10.72
C LEU A 74 -14.05 -1.67 -9.34
N THR A 75 -15.19 -1.50 -8.67
CA THR A 75 -15.24 -0.93 -7.31
C THR A 75 -14.40 -1.77 -6.35
N GLN A 76 -14.50 -3.08 -6.42
CA GLN A 76 -13.72 -4.01 -5.61
C GLN A 76 -12.22 -3.85 -5.88
N LYS A 77 -11.79 -3.85 -7.16
CA LYS A 77 -10.36 -3.75 -7.53
C LYS A 77 -9.74 -2.44 -7.10
N VAL A 78 -10.44 -1.33 -7.37
CA VAL A 78 -9.95 0.01 -6.99
C VAL A 78 -9.86 0.14 -5.47
N SER A 79 -10.92 -0.24 -4.74
CA SER A 79 -10.93 -0.17 -3.28
C SER A 79 -9.81 -1.02 -2.66
N TRP A 80 -9.64 -2.26 -3.13
CA TRP A 80 -8.56 -3.14 -2.72
C TRP A 80 -7.19 -2.49 -2.91
N SER A 81 -6.88 -2.04 -4.13
CA SER A 81 -5.59 -1.46 -4.50
C SER A 81 -5.28 -0.21 -3.66
N VAL A 82 -6.28 0.66 -3.49
CA VAL A 82 -6.11 1.90 -2.70
C VAL A 82 -5.82 1.57 -1.24
N ILE A 83 -6.61 0.71 -0.59
CA ILE A 83 -6.45 0.43 0.84
C ILE A 83 -5.10 -0.24 1.11
N VAL A 84 -4.70 -1.23 0.30
CA VAL A 84 -3.45 -1.96 0.50
C VAL A 84 -2.23 -1.06 0.22
N CYS A 85 -2.20 -0.36 -0.92
CA CYS A 85 -1.06 0.50 -1.26
C CYS A 85 -0.92 1.68 -0.27
N MET A 86 -2.05 2.30 0.15
CA MET A 86 -2.05 3.35 1.16
C MET A 86 -1.59 2.84 2.52
N GLY A 87 -2.07 1.66 2.94
CA GLY A 87 -1.67 1.05 4.21
C GLY A 87 -0.17 0.79 4.30
N LEU A 88 0.40 0.21 3.25
CA LEU A 88 1.85 -0.02 3.16
C LEU A 88 2.64 1.29 3.07
N ALA A 89 2.16 2.29 2.32
CA ALA A 89 2.81 3.60 2.21
C ALA A 89 2.81 4.34 3.56
N LEU A 90 1.69 4.33 4.28
CA LEU A 90 1.59 4.91 5.62
C LEU A 90 2.52 4.21 6.61
N ALA A 91 2.53 2.87 6.62
CA ALA A 91 3.42 2.10 7.48
C ALA A 91 4.90 2.43 7.20
N ARG A 92 5.28 2.51 5.93
CA ARG A 92 6.63 2.90 5.51
C ARG A 92 6.98 4.32 5.95
N GLY A 93 6.05 5.27 5.81
CA GLY A 93 6.23 6.65 6.27
C GLY A 93 6.41 6.74 7.78
N ALA A 94 5.53 6.07 8.54
CA ALA A 94 5.54 6.06 10.00
C ALA A 94 6.79 5.38 10.61
N THR A 95 7.39 4.44 9.89
CA THR A 95 8.54 3.66 10.40
C THR A 95 9.90 4.27 10.08
N ARG A 96 9.99 5.41 9.41
CA ARG A 96 11.26 6.04 8.98
C ARG A 96 12.25 6.29 10.11
N LEU A 97 11.77 6.54 11.33
CA LEU A 97 12.61 6.82 12.49
C LEU A 97 13.13 5.57 13.21
N PHE A 98 12.68 4.38 12.81
CA PHE A 98 13.08 3.12 13.44
C PHE A 98 14.32 2.52 12.78
N ALA A 99 15.01 1.64 13.52
CA ALA A 99 16.11 0.86 12.98
C ALA A 99 15.66 -0.01 11.78
N ALA A 100 16.55 -0.26 10.85
CA ALA A 100 16.27 -0.92 9.57
C ALA A 100 15.53 -2.26 9.73
N THR A 101 15.92 -3.09 10.69
CA THR A 101 15.23 -4.37 10.97
C THR A 101 13.81 -4.15 11.46
N ALA A 102 13.62 -3.20 12.39
CA ALA A 102 12.29 -2.87 12.92
C ALA A 102 11.36 -2.34 11.82
N GLN A 103 11.87 -1.49 10.90
CA GLN A 103 11.10 -1.03 9.75
C GLN A 103 10.58 -2.21 8.91
N THR A 104 11.44 -3.19 8.61
CA THR A 104 11.06 -4.37 7.82
C THR A 104 9.92 -5.14 8.49
N VAL A 105 10.07 -5.40 9.78
CA VAL A 105 9.04 -6.13 10.56
C VAL A 105 7.74 -5.33 10.64
N LEU A 106 7.81 -4.04 10.95
CA LEU A 106 6.62 -3.19 11.10
C LEU A 106 5.85 -3.02 9.79
N VAL A 107 6.54 -2.83 8.65
CA VAL A 107 5.88 -2.75 7.35
C VAL A 107 5.32 -4.11 6.93
N GLY A 108 6.00 -5.21 7.24
CA GLY A 108 5.47 -6.56 7.07
C GLY A 108 4.20 -6.79 7.90
N LEU A 109 4.20 -6.42 9.18
CA LEU A 109 3.01 -6.50 10.04
C LEU A 109 1.87 -5.61 9.53
N ALA A 110 2.18 -4.41 9.05
CA ALA A 110 1.18 -3.55 8.43
C ALA A 110 0.52 -4.22 7.21
N GLY A 111 1.30 -4.86 6.33
CA GLY A 111 0.76 -5.63 5.21
C GLY A 111 -0.13 -6.78 5.66
N LEU A 112 0.33 -7.52 6.70
CA LEU A 112 -0.42 -8.62 7.31
C LEU A 112 -1.80 -8.18 7.85
N LEU A 113 -1.93 -6.97 8.34
CA LEU A 113 -3.17 -6.43 8.90
C LEU A 113 -4.02 -5.70 7.88
N THR A 114 -3.39 -4.89 7.00
CA THR A 114 -4.13 -4.07 6.03
C THR A 114 -4.75 -4.90 4.91
N ALA A 115 -4.12 -6.00 4.48
CA ALA A 115 -4.68 -6.79 3.40
C ALA A 115 -5.96 -7.55 3.79
N PRO A 116 -6.10 -8.20 4.95
CA PRO A 116 -7.38 -8.75 5.40
C PRO A 116 -8.46 -7.67 5.56
N ALA A 117 -8.11 -6.50 6.11
CA ALA A 117 -9.03 -5.37 6.21
C ALA A 117 -9.50 -4.88 4.84
N ALA A 118 -8.55 -4.72 3.89
CA ALA A 118 -8.87 -4.37 2.51
C ALA A 118 -9.77 -5.40 1.85
N PHE A 119 -9.52 -6.70 2.10
CA PHE A 119 -10.35 -7.79 1.59
C PHE A 119 -11.79 -7.68 2.08
N ALA A 120 -11.98 -7.45 3.37
CA ALA A 120 -13.31 -7.31 3.95
C ALA A 120 -14.04 -6.08 3.40
N VAL A 121 -13.37 -4.92 3.35
CA VAL A 121 -13.96 -3.67 2.83
C VAL A 121 -14.29 -3.77 1.34
N ALA A 122 -13.33 -4.23 0.52
CA ALA A 122 -13.54 -4.36 -0.93
C ALA A 122 -14.66 -5.34 -1.27
N ARG A 123 -14.78 -6.44 -0.50
CA ARG A 123 -15.88 -7.39 -0.63
C ARG A 123 -17.23 -6.76 -0.25
N SER A 124 -17.30 -6.07 0.88
CA SER A 124 -18.54 -5.39 1.30
C SER A 124 -18.99 -4.33 0.30
N LEU A 125 -18.04 -3.58 -0.29
CA LEU A 125 -18.34 -2.61 -1.34
C LEU A 125 -18.85 -3.30 -2.61
N HIS A 126 -18.23 -4.42 -3.01
CA HIS A 126 -18.69 -5.20 -4.16
C HIS A 126 -20.10 -5.71 -3.96
N GLU A 127 -20.40 -6.33 -2.80
CA GLU A 127 -21.72 -6.83 -2.45
C GLU A 127 -22.76 -5.69 -2.40
N GLY A 128 -22.40 -4.54 -1.79
CA GLY A 128 -23.27 -3.35 -1.74
C GLY A 128 -23.59 -2.75 -3.12
N VAL A 129 -22.60 -2.71 -4.03
CA VAL A 129 -22.84 -2.27 -5.42
C VAL A 129 -23.73 -3.27 -6.17
N GLN A 130 -23.53 -4.57 -5.98
CA GLN A 130 -24.39 -5.59 -6.60
C GLN A 130 -25.83 -5.45 -6.12
N GLU A 131 -26.03 -5.25 -4.83
CA GLU A 131 -27.37 -5.03 -4.25
C GLU A 131 -28.03 -3.78 -4.83
N ALA A 132 -27.30 -2.65 -4.85
CA ALA A 132 -27.81 -1.38 -5.40
C ALA A 132 -28.17 -1.48 -6.90
N LEU A 133 -27.50 -2.35 -7.65
CA LEU A 133 -27.78 -2.59 -9.07
C LEU A 133 -28.80 -3.71 -9.32
N PHE A 134 -29.40 -4.26 -8.26
CA PHE A 134 -30.34 -5.40 -8.31
C PHE A 134 -29.77 -6.63 -9.03
N ILE A 135 -28.46 -6.90 -8.85
CA ILE A 135 -27.80 -8.09 -9.35
C ILE A 135 -28.07 -9.22 -8.34
N LYS A 136 -28.57 -10.36 -8.81
CA LYS A 136 -28.72 -11.54 -7.93
C LYS A 136 -27.34 -12.00 -7.48
N ILE A 137 -27.08 -11.91 -6.17
CA ILE A 137 -25.85 -12.38 -5.56
C ILE A 137 -25.85 -13.90 -5.60
N PHE A 138 -25.08 -14.47 -6.52
CA PHE A 138 -24.84 -15.90 -6.52
C PHE A 138 -23.72 -16.18 -5.48
N GLN A 139 -24.12 -16.58 -4.29
CA GLN A 139 -23.21 -16.89 -3.17
C GLN A 139 -22.45 -18.23 -3.39
N GLY A 140 -22.01 -18.49 -4.60
CA GLY A 140 -21.25 -19.69 -4.98
C GLY A 140 -19.73 -19.52 -4.81
N GLY A 141 -19.26 -18.84 -3.78
CA GLY A 141 -17.82 -18.68 -3.53
C GLY A 141 -17.19 -19.99 -3.06
N THR A 142 -16.30 -20.57 -3.88
CA THR A 142 -15.48 -21.73 -3.53
C THR A 142 -14.35 -21.29 -2.59
N GLY A 143 -14.54 -21.45 -1.29
CA GLY A 143 -13.53 -21.19 -0.27
C GLY A 143 -14.03 -20.33 0.90
N SER A 144 -13.44 -20.55 2.07
CA SER A 144 -13.71 -19.73 3.24
C SER A 144 -13.16 -18.30 3.05
N PRO A 145 -14.00 -17.26 3.13
CA PRO A 145 -13.52 -15.87 3.01
C PRO A 145 -12.42 -15.52 4.02
N VAL A 146 -12.47 -16.13 5.20
CA VAL A 146 -11.48 -15.95 6.25
C VAL A 146 -10.13 -16.53 5.81
N LEU A 147 -10.12 -17.73 5.23
CA LEU A 147 -8.89 -18.33 4.74
C LEU A 147 -8.26 -17.51 3.62
N LEU A 148 -9.06 -17.01 2.68
CA LEU A 148 -8.59 -16.14 1.60
C LEU A 148 -8.02 -14.82 2.14
N ALA A 149 -8.68 -14.22 3.12
CA ALA A 149 -8.20 -13.00 3.79
C ALA A 149 -6.87 -13.25 4.52
N LEU A 150 -6.70 -14.39 5.19
CA LEU A 150 -5.45 -14.75 5.86
C LEU A 150 -4.31 -14.97 4.87
N ILE A 151 -4.55 -15.68 3.76
CA ILE A 151 -3.55 -15.85 2.69
C ILE A 151 -3.13 -14.48 2.16
N LYS A 152 -4.08 -13.58 1.89
CA LYS A 152 -3.80 -12.21 1.47
C LYS A 152 -3.03 -11.40 2.51
N GLY A 153 -3.31 -11.59 3.79
CA GLY A 153 -2.54 -11.00 4.88
C GLY A 153 -1.07 -11.41 4.83
N VAL A 154 -0.81 -12.72 4.73
CA VAL A 154 0.56 -13.25 4.65
C VAL A 154 1.25 -12.79 3.37
N GLU A 155 0.57 -12.82 2.23
CA GLU A 155 1.08 -12.33 0.94
C GLU A 155 1.61 -10.89 1.04
N TYR A 156 0.77 -9.98 1.52
CA TYR A 156 1.14 -8.56 1.60
C TYR A 156 2.04 -8.26 2.80
N GLY A 157 2.03 -9.08 3.83
CA GLY A 157 3.02 -9.06 4.89
C GLY A 157 4.42 -9.39 4.37
N CYS A 158 4.56 -10.47 3.62
CA CYS A 158 5.80 -10.85 2.95
C CYS A 158 6.23 -9.79 1.93
N LEU A 159 5.29 -9.27 1.13
CA LEU A 159 5.55 -8.20 0.16
C LEU A 159 6.11 -6.95 0.85
N GLY A 160 5.46 -6.46 1.91
CA GLY A 160 5.89 -5.29 2.65
C GLY A 160 7.31 -5.46 3.22
N ALA A 161 7.60 -6.60 3.85
CA ALA A 161 8.92 -6.91 4.38
C ALA A 161 9.97 -7.00 3.26
N LEU A 162 9.66 -7.68 2.15
CA LEU A 162 10.56 -7.84 1.01
C LEU A 162 10.88 -6.50 0.35
N LEU A 163 9.89 -5.62 0.17
CA LEU A 163 10.09 -4.30 -0.43
C LEU A 163 10.98 -3.40 0.44
N MET A 164 10.84 -3.48 1.77
CA MET A 164 11.75 -2.78 2.68
C MET A 164 13.18 -3.29 2.58
N TRP A 165 13.38 -4.58 2.37
CA TRP A 165 14.70 -5.16 2.17
C TRP A 165 15.29 -4.78 0.80
N VAL A 166 14.50 -4.92 -0.29
CA VAL A 166 14.92 -4.57 -1.66
C VAL A 166 15.29 -3.09 -1.76
N GLY A 167 14.52 -2.19 -1.16
CA GLY A 167 14.76 -0.75 -1.20
C GLY A 167 16.10 -0.31 -0.57
N ARG A 168 16.73 -1.17 0.24
CA ARG A 168 18.06 -0.92 0.83
C ARG A 168 19.23 -1.48 0.01
N GLN A 169 18.91 -2.28 -1.01
CA GLN A 169 19.97 -2.85 -1.84
C GLN A 169 20.45 -1.84 -2.87
N VAL A 170 21.74 -1.91 -3.23
CA VAL A 170 22.35 -1.05 -4.28
C VAL A 170 21.62 -1.23 -5.63
N TRP A 171 21.09 -2.44 -5.88
CA TRP A 171 20.33 -2.79 -7.06
C TRP A 171 18.79 -2.59 -6.89
N GLY A 172 18.35 -1.97 -5.79
CA GLY A 172 16.93 -1.72 -5.46
C GLY A 172 16.25 -0.72 -6.40
N ARG A 173 16.27 -0.99 -7.70
CA ARG A 173 15.63 -0.18 -8.76
C ARG A 173 14.20 -0.64 -9.02
N ALA A 174 13.47 0.05 -9.90
CA ALA A 174 12.09 -0.29 -10.28
C ALA A 174 11.91 -1.76 -10.67
N LEU A 175 12.84 -2.31 -11.47
CA LEU A 175 12.81 -3.72 -11.88
C LEU A 175 12.94 -4.69 -10.71
N ALA A 176 13.75 -4.35 -9.70
CA ALA A 176 13.87 -5.19 -8.51
C ALA A 176 12.58 -5.20 -7.68
N HIS A 177 11.92 -4.04 -7.54
CA HIS A 177 10.62 -3.93 -6.89
C HIS A 177 9.54 -4.69 -7.67
N ALA A 178 9.49 -4.53 -9.00
CA ALA A 178 8.58 -5.29 -9.86
C ALA A 178 8.83 -6.80 -9.75
N GLY A 179 10.11 -7.23 -9.75
CA GLY A 179 10.50 -8.63 -9.58
C GLY A 179 10.08 -9.20 -8.22
N ALA A 180 10.23 -8.42 -7.15
CA ALA A 180 9.75 -8.81 -5.82
C ALA A 180 8.22 -9.03 -5.81
N GLY A 181 7.46 -8.08 -6.39
CA GLY A 181 6.01 -8.22 -6.56
C GLY A 181 5.63 -9.43 -7.40
N LEU A 182 6.37 -9.67 -8.50
CA LEU A 182 6.14 -10.82 -9.38
C LEU A 182 6.33 -12.16 -8.66
N VAL A 183 7.43 -12.32 -7.92
CA VAL A 183 7.70 -13.55 -7.16
C VAL A 183 6.61 -13.81 -6.11
N ILE A 184 6.25 -12.79 -5.33
CA ILE A 184 5.17 -12.88 -4.34
C ILE A 184 3.85 -13.23 -5.03
N GLY A 185 3.50 -12.53 -6.12
CA GLY A 185 2.26 -12.76 -6.85
C GLY A 185 2.15 -14.16 -7.45
N ILE A 186 3.25 -14.72 -7.98
CA ILE A 186 3.27 -16.09 -8.50
C ILE A 186 3.10 -17.11 -7.36
N VAL A 187 3.86 -16.98 -6.27
CA VAL A 187 3.84 -17.94 -5.17
C VAL A 187 2.46 -17.96 -4.49
N PHE A 188 1.97 -16.80 -4.09
CA PHE A 188 0.69 -16.72 -3.39
C PHE A 188 -0.51 -16.85 -4.33
N GLY A 189 -0.39 -16.42 -5.58
CA GLY A 189 -1.40 -16.64 -6.62
C GLY A 189 -1.60 -18.11 -6.92
N ALA A 190 -0.51 -18.88 -7.07
CA ALA A 190 -0.59 -20.32 -7.25
C ALA A 190 -1.22 -21.02 -6.03
N LEU A 191 -0.83 -20.61 -4.81
CA LEU A 191 -1.42 -21.12 -3.57
C LEU A 191 -2.93 -20.83 -3.52
N LEU A 192 -3.33 -19.61 -3.82
CA LEU A 192 -4.73 -19.17 -3.75
C LEU A 192 -5.60 -19.90 -4.79
N ILE A 193 -5.11 -20.01 -6.03
CA ILE A 193 -5.78 -20.79 -7.09
C ILE A 193 -5.87 -22.26 -6.69
N GLY A 194 -4.82 -22.84 -6.11
CA GLY A 194 -4.81 -24.21 -5.62
C GLY A 194 -5.85 -24.46 -4.53
N VAL A 195 -5.94 -23.58 -3.54
CA VAL A 195 -6.95 -23.66 -2.46
C VAL A 195 -8.36 -23.55 -3.03
N MET A 196 -8.58 -22.65 -4.00
CA MET A 196 -9.90 -22.49 -4.63
C MET A 196 -10.27 -23.70 -5.51
N ALA A 197 -9.32 -24.25 -6.24
CA ALA A 197 -9.52 -25.46 -7.05
C ALA A 197 -9.82 -26.68 -6.19
N TRP A 198 -9.16 -26.79 -5.03
CA TRP A 198 -9.43 -27.88 -4.07
C TRP A 198 -10.86 -27.82 -3.51
N GLY A 199 -11.38 -26.63 -3.23
CA GLY A 199 -12.74 -26.43 -2.70
C GLY A 199 -13.84 -26.38 -3.77
N ALA A 200 -13.48 -26.45 -5.06
CA ALA A 200 -14.45 -26.33 -6.16
C ALA A 200 -15.23 -27.65 -6.38
N ILE A 201 -16.54 -27.54 -6.50
CA ILE A 201 -17.44 -28.66 -6.82
C ILE A 201 -17.27 -29.08 -8.30
N SER A 202 -16.90 -28.14 -9.17
CA SER A 202 -16.67 -28.34 -10.60
C SER A 202 -15.32 -27.77 -11.03
N PRO A 203 -14.68 -28.32 -12.07
CA PRO A 203 -13.41 -27.78 -12.58
C PRO A 203 -13.54 -26.32 -12.98
N MET A 204 -12.56 -25.49 -12.59
CA MET A 204 -12.51 -24.09 -13.00
C MET A 204 -12.19 -24.00 -14.49
N SER A 205 -12.87 -23.10 -15.21
CA SER A 205 -12.56 -22.85 -16.61
C SER A 205 -11.17 -22.22 -16.77
N VAL A 206 -10.52 -22.47 -17.91
CA VAL A 206 -9.20 -21.88 -18.23
C VAL A 206 -9.24 -20.36 -18.15
N GLY A 207 -10.29 -19.73 -18.69
CA GLY A 207 -10.46 -18.28 -18.62
C GLY A 207 -10.52 -17.75 -17.19
N THR A 208 -11.20 -18.46 -16.28
CA THR A 208 -11.25 -18.12 -14.86
C THR A 208 -9.89 -18.24 -14.19
N ILE A 209 -9.14 -19.30 -14.49
CA ILE A 209 -7.78 -19.49 -13.94
C ILE A 209 -6.85 -18.37 -14.39
N ILE A 210 -6.85 -18.03 -15.69
CA ILE A 210 -6.01 -16.97 -16.25
C ILE A 210 -6.39 -15.61 -15.65
N SER A 211 -7.67 -15.26 -15.58
CA SER A 211 -8.13 -14.01 -15.00
C SER A 211 -7.70 -13.85 -13.55
N ARG A 212 -7.81 -14.94 -12.77
CA ARG A 212 -7.34 -14.95 -11.37
C ARG A 212 -5.83 -14.84 -11.28
N ALA A 213 -5.08 -15.61 -12.07
CA ALA A 213 -3.62 -15.54 -12.09
C ALA A 213 -3.12 -14.13 -12.43
N LEU A 214 -3.72 -13.47 -13.42
CA LEU A 214 -3.42 -12.07 -13.74
C LEU A 214 -3.68 -11.14 -12.56
N ASN A 215 -4.84 -11.27 -11.92
CA ASN A 215 -5.17 -10.47 -10.74
C ASN A 215 -4.14 -10.65 -9.62
N GLU A 216 -3.77 -11.90 -9.34
CA GLU A 216 -2.86 -12.25 -8.25
C GLU A 216 -1.42 -11.81 -8.53
N ILE A 217 -1.00 -11.72 -9.79
CA ILE A 217 0.35 -11.29 -10.17
C ILE A 217 0.43 -9.78 -10.30
N ILE A 218 -0.54 -9.15 -10.97
CA ILE A 218 -0.45 -7.73 -11.31
C ILE A 218 -0.64 -6.83 -10.08
N ASN A 219 -1.48 -7.22 -9.12
CA ASN A 219 -1.68 -6.42 -7.91
C ASN A 219 -0.40 -6.28 -7.06
N PRO A 220 0.35 -7.35 -6.70
CA PRO A 220 1.62 -7.20 -5.98
C PRO A 220 2.67 -6.45 -6.77
N VAL A 221 2.77 -6.68 -8.09
CA VAL A 221 3.71 -5.94 -8.97
C VAL A 221 3.37 -4.46 -8.99
N GLY A 222 2.10 -4.11 -9.21
CA GLY A 222 1.64 -2.73 -9.25
C GLY A 222 1.80 -2.01 -7.91
N CYS A 223 1.47 -2.68 -6.79
CA CYS A 223 1.69 -2.15 -5.46
C CYS A 223 3.17 -1.88 -5.19
N SER A 224 4.06 -2.80 -5.60
CA SER A 224 5.52 -2.63 -5.48
C SER A 224 6.03 -1.41 -6.24
N LEU A 225 5.56 -1.21 -7.48
CA LEU A 225 5.93 -0.06 -8.31
C LEU A 225 5.34 1.25 -7.77
N THR A 226 4.12 1.22 -7.24
CA THR A 226 3.49 2.38 -6.59
C THR A 226 4.31 2.84 -5.38
N LEU A 227 4.73 1.91 -4.52
CA LEU A 227 5.56 2.23 -3.35
C LEU A 227 6.96 2.72 -3.75
N TYR A 228 7.55 2.15 -4.81
CA TYR A 228 8.82 2.63 -5.36
C TYR A 228 8.71 4.05 -5.92
N SER A 229 7.66 4.36 -6.69
CA SER A 229 7.43 5.70 -7.22
C SER A 229 7.23 6.75 -6.11
N ALA A 230 6.52 6.38 -5.04
CA ALA A 230 6.33 7.22 -3.87
C ALA A 230 7.65 7.50 -3.13
N GLU A 231 8.56 6.52 -3.09
CA GLU A 231 9.90 6.70 -2.51
C GLU A 231 10.74 7.70 -3.30
N ILE A 232 10.76 7.58 -4.63
CA ILE A 232 11.49 8.52 -5.49
C ILE A 232 10.94 9.94 -5.32
N LEU A 233 9.62 10.08 -5.31
CA LEU A 233 8.98 11.39 -5.12
C LEU A 233 9.37 12.00 -3.77
N GLY A 234 9.36 11.21 -2.70
CA GLY A 234 9.76 11.66 -1.37
C GLY A 234 11.24 12.08 -1.30
N ARG A 235 12.14 11.38 -2.00
CA ARG A 235 13.57 11.75 -2.07
C ARG A 235 13.79 13.05 -2.87
N ALA A 236 13.08 13.23 -3.98
CA ALA A 236 13.19 14.43 -4.80
C ALA A 236 12.75 15.71 -4.04
N GLN A 237 11.74 15.58 -3.19
CA GLN A 237 11.25 16.70 -2.37
C GLN A 237 12.23 17.10 -1.25
N SER A 238 12.98 16.15 -0.67
CA SER A 238 13.98 16.46 0.35
C SER A 238 15.20 17.20 -0.21
N VAL A 239 15.54 17.02 -1.48
CA VAL A 239 16.65 17.70 -2.14
C VAL A 239 16.28 19.14 -2.57
N SER A 240 15.02 19.38 -2.92
CA SER A 240 14.58 20.72 -3.36
C SER A 240 14.18 21.67 -2.22
N GLY A 241 14.19 21.19 -0.98
CA GLY A 241 13.82 21.99 0.20
C GLY A 241 15.00 22.58 0.98
N ASP A 242 16.24 22.49 0.48
CA ASP A 242 17.42 23.12 1.08
C ASP A 242 17.66 24.46 0.38
N PRO A 243 17.27 25.60 0.97
CA PRO A 243 17.38 26.93 0.33
C PRO A 243 18.71 27.64 0.59
N ASP A 244 19.73 26.95 1.09
CA ASP A 244 21.01 27.54 1.55
C ASP A 244 22.20 27.22 0.61
N ASP A 245 22.01 27.21 -0.72
CA ASP A 245 23.12 27.31 -1.69
C ASP A 245 23.04 28.60 -2.51
#